data_f6452d3c596ed76dd1f8e174a138c37c
#
_entry.id   f6452d3c596ed76dd1f8e174a138c37c
#
_cell.length_a   1.000
_cell.length_b   1.000
_cell.length_c   1.000
_cell.angle_alpha   90.00
_cell.angle_beta   90.00
_cell.angle_gamma   90.00
#
_symmetry.space_group_name_H-M   'P 1'
#
loop_
_entity.id
_entity.type
_entity.pdbx_description
1 polymer ?
#
loop_
_entity_poly.entity_id
_entity_poly.type
_entity_poly.pdbx_seq_one_letter_code
_entity_poly.pdbx_strand_id
1 'polypeptide(L)'
;MPPFYIERGEQMRTLLLFDQVQAGFGGKERGDTELGLEKGGVGSYLMFKEDFETAGLTALATIYCGPDYFQAHKEEVIHKIKNLILKTKAEVLFAGPCFNYGTYAQMAAEIALAIQEQTDCKPYVICSKENEETIAAYKDKVVMLEMPKKGGVGLREALGGAVAIISGKKDESEQRFQ
;
A
#
# COMPACT_ATOMS: atom_id res chain seq x y z
N MET A 1 8.80 26.34 22.36
CA MET A 1 8.69 24.92 22.03
C MET A 1 9.43 24.61 20.74
N PRO A 2 10.32 23.67 20.75
CA PRO A 2 11.02 23.31 19.52
C PRO A 2 10.07 22.74 18.48
N PRO A 3 10.24 23.11 17.22
CA PRO A 3 9.34 22.64 16.13
C PRO A 3 9.27 21.12 16.00
N PHE A 4 10.33 20.41 16.38
CA PHE A 4 10.33 18.96 16.23
C PHE A 4 9.33 18.23 17.13
N TYR A 5 8.85 18.86 18.20
CA TYR A 5 7.80 18.26 19.02
C TYR A 5 6.47 18.23 18.26
N ILE A 6 6.23 19.28 17.51
CA ILE A 6 5.01 19.38 16.69
C ILE A 6 5.08 18.32 15.59
N GLU A 7 6.25 18.18 14.97
CA GLU A 7 6.45 17.19 13.90
C GLU A 7 6.21 15.77 14.38
N ARG A 8 6.66 15.43 15.59
CA ARG A 8 6.42 14.09 16.12
C ARG A 8 4.95 13.82 16.40
N GLY A 9 4.22 14.84 16.81
CA GLY A 9 2.79 14.73 17.03
C GLY A 9 1.98 14.56 15.75
N GLU A 10 2.59 14.88 14.62
CA GLU A 10 1.94 14.84 13.30
C GLU A 10 2.37 13.64 12.44
N GLN A 11 2.97 12.62 13.05
CA GLN A 11 3.30 11.39 12.32
C GLN A 11 2.04 10.74 11.78
N MET A 12 2.05 10.37 10.50
CA MET A 12 0.92 9.71 9.87
C MET A 12 1.00 8.20 10.13
N ARG A 13 -0.02 7.68 10.76
CA ARG A 13 -0.13 6.25 11.08
C ARG A 13 -0.48 5.48 9.82
N THR A 14 0.44 4.64 9.36
CA THR A 14 0.35 3.96 8.07
C THR A 14 0.39 2.44 8.25
N LEU A 15 -0.48 1.75 7.54
CA LEU A 15 -0.42 0.31 7.40
C LEU A 15 0.04 -0.02 5.99
N LEU A 16 0.90 -1.04 5.88
CA LEU A 16 1.36 -1.55 4.59
C LEU A 16 0.52 -2.75 4.21
N LEU A 17 0.18 -2.87 2.93
CA LEU A 17 -0.55 -4.02 2.41
C LEU A 17 0.26 -4.65 1.28
N PHE A 18 0.75 -5.87 1.50
CA PHE A 18 1.59 -6.60 0.56
C PHE A 18 1.00 -7.95 0.22
N ASP A 19 1.40 -8.49 -0.94
CA ASP A 19 1.21 -9.90 -1.19
C ASP A 19 2.36 -10.66 -0.49
N GLN A 20 2.36 -11.98 -0.59
CA GLN A 20 3.39 -12.79 0.06
C GLN A 20 4.79 -12.54 -0.51
N VAL A 21 4.88 -12.18 -1.79
CA VAL A 21 6.17 -11.88 -2.43
C VAL A 21 6.78 -10.63 -1.84
N GLN A 22 6.02 -9.54 -1.81
CA GLN A 22 6.52 -8.26 -1.31
C GLN A 22 6.78 -8.28 0.19
N ALA A 23 6.05 -9.11 0.93
CA ALA A 23 6.27 -9.27 2.37
C ALA A 23 7.47 -10.16 2.69
N GLY A 24 7.95 -10.94 1.71
CA GLY A 24 9.08 -11.84 1.91
C GLY A 24 8.69 -13.20 2.48
N PHE A 25 7.42 -13.60 2.33
CA PHE A 25 6.91 -14.85 2.90
C PHE A 25 6.63 -15.94 1.84
N GLY A 26 7.16 -15.79 0.65
CA GLY A 26 7.05 -16.82 -0.37
C GLY A 26 7.19 -16.29 -1.78
N GLY A 27 7.22 -17.19 -2.75
CA GLY A 27 7.25 -16.81 -4.16
C GLY A 27 5.84 -16.67 -4.75
N LYS A 28 5.77 -16.43 -6.05
CA LYS A 28 4.48 -16.25 -6.76
C LYS A 28 3.55 -17.44 -6.60
N GLU A 29 4.11 -18.64 -6.46
CA GLU A 29 3.35 -19.89 -6.32
C GLU A 29 2.61 -19.99 -4.99
N ARG A 30 2.92 -19.12 -4.04
CA ARG A 30 2.28 -19.12 -2.73
C ARG A 30 1.14 -18.11 -2.64
N GLY A 31 0.38 -17.96 -3.73
CA GLY A 31 -0.81 -17.12 -3.73
C GLY A 31 -1.88 -17.53 -2.72
N ASP A 32 -1.78 -18.73 -2.18
CA ASP A 32 -2.66 -19.25 -1.13
C ASP A 32 -2.26 -18.84 0.28
N THR A 33 -1.23 -18.01 0.42
CA THR A 33 -0.76 -17.54 1.73
C THR A 33 -1.88 -16.85 2.49
N GLU A 34 -2.13 -17.31 3.71
CA GLU A 34 -3.18 -16.74 4.55
C GLU A 34 -2.89 -15.30 4.94
N LEU A 35 -3.94 -14.56 5.27
CA LEU A 35 -3.81 -13.21 5.80
C LEU A 35 -2.95 -13.24 7.06
N GLY A 36 -1.93 -12.40 7.11
CA GLY A 36 -1.04 -12.30 8.24
C GLY A 36 -0.65 -10.88 8.54
N LEU A 37 0.04 -10.69 9.65
CA LEU A 37 0.41 -9.38 10.15
C LEU A 37 1.78 -9.43 10.79
N GLU A 38 2.65 -8.50 10.40
CA GLU A 38 3.94 -8.30 11.04
C GLU A 38 4.00 -6.90 11.63
N LYS A 39 4.58 -6.76 12.80
CA LYS A 39 4.74 -5.46 13.43
C LYS A 39 5.77 -4.65 12.66
N GLY A 40 5.48 -3.37 12.43
CA GLY A 40 6.38 -2.48 11.69
C GLY A 40 6.39 -2.77 10.21
N GLY A 41 7.44 -2.34 9.52
CA GLY A 41 7.58 -2.53 8.08
C GLY A 41 8.59 -3.63 7.76
N VAL A 42 8.18 -4.57 6.91
CA VAL A 42 9.04 -5.69 6.48
C VAL A 42 9.05 -5.79 4.96
N GLY A 43 9.90 -6.67 4.44
CA GLY A 43 9.94 -6.97 3.00
C GLY A 43 10.29 -5.74 2.17
N SER A 44 9.49 -5.48 1.15
CA SER A 44 9.73 -4.36 0.22
C SER A 44 9.71 -2.99 0.88
N TYR A 45 9.17 -2.88 2.08
CA TYR A 45 9.23 -1.62 2.84
C TYR A 45 10.66 -1.09 2.95
N LEU A 46 11.64 -1.97 3.03
CA LEU A 46 13.04 -1.56 3.17
C LEU A 46 13.52 -0.68 2.01
N MET A 47 12.87 -0.77 0.85
CA MET A 47 13.22 0.08 -0.30
C MET A 47 12.81 1.55 -0.10
N PHE A 48 11.80 1.81 0.74
CA PHE A 48 11.30 3.18 0.93
C PHE A 48 11.19 3.57 2.40
N LYS A 49 11.88 2.85 3.26
CA LYS A 49 11.92 3.15 4.69
C LYS A 49 12.40 4.56 4.98
N GLU A 50 13.48 4.99 4.31
CA GLU A 50 14.02 6.33 4.51
C GLU A 50 13.02 7.41 4.09
N ASP A 51 12.28 7.17 3.02
CA ASP A 51 11.26 8.11 2.56
C ASP A 51 10.15 8.27 3.60
N PHE A 52 9.72 7.16 4.20
CA PHE A 52 8.74 7.19 5.28
C PHE A 52 9.26 8.03 6.46
N GLU A 53 10.48 7.76 6.88
CA GLU A 53 11.08 8.47 8.01
C GLU A 53 11.20 9.97 7.73
N THR A 54 11.68 10.33 6.55
CA THR A 54 11.83 11.73 6.16
C THR A 54 10.49 12.44 6.06
N ALA A 55 9.46 11.76 5.59
CA ALA A 55 8.14 12.35 5.37
C ALA A 55 7.22 12.33 6.60
N GLY A 56 7.65 11.67 7.67
CA GLY A 56 6.83 11.58 8.87
C GLY A 56 5.72 10.54 8.81
N LEU A 57 5.92 9.47 8.03
CA LEU A 57 5.02 8.33 8.02
C LEU A 57 5.56 7.24 8.94
N THR A 58 4.68 6.70 9.78
CA THR A 58 5.04 5.59 10.67
C THR A 58 4.42 4.30 10.15
N ALA A 59 5.25 3.33 9.82
CA ALA A 59 4.77 1.99 9.44
C ALA A 59 4.39 1.23 10.71
N LEU A 60 3.10 1.20 11.01
CA LEU A 60 2.60 0.53 12.22
C LEU A 60 2.71 -0.98 12.11
N ALA A 61 2.36 -1.50 10.95
CA ALA A 61 2.36 -2.94 10.70
C ALA A 61 2.32 -3.19 9.20
N THR A 62 2.73 -4.40 8.82
CA THR A 62 2.65 -4.91 7.46
C THR A 62 1.59 -6.00 7.42
N ILE A 63 0.53 -5.75 6.67
CA ILE A 63 -0.50 -6.74 6.39
C ILE A 63 -0.06 -7.49 5.14
N TYR A 64 -0.13 -8.81 5.15
CA TYR A 64 0.16 -9.56 3.93
C TYR A 64 -0.91 -10.62 3.69
N CYS A 65 -1.14 -10.91 2.42
CA CYS A 65 -2.15 -11.88 2.02
C CYS A 65 -1.85 -12.36 0.61
N GLY A 66 -2.01 -13.65 0.39
CA GLY A 66 -1.91 -14.19 -0.96
C GLY A 66 -3.16 -13.80 -1.76
N PRO A 67 -3.00 -13.41 -3.04
CA PRO A 67 -4.16 -13.03 -3.85
C PRO A 67 -5.20 -14.14 -4.02
N ASP A 68 -4.76 -15.40 -4.08
CA ASP A 68 -5.69 -16.53 -4.20
C ASP A 68 -6.47 -16.74 -2.90
N TYR A 69 -5.78 -16.61 -1.77
CA TYR A 69 -6.44 -16.66 -0.47
C TYR A 69 -7.49 -15.55 -0.37
N PHE A 70 -7.12 -14.34 -0.79
CA PHE A 70 -8.04 -13.22 -0.79
C PHE A 70 -9.29 -13.50 -1.61
N GLN A 71 -9.13 -14.04 -2.83
CA GLN A 71 -10.28 -14.33 -3.69
C GLN A 71 -11.25 -15.32 -3.04
N ALA A 72 -10.72 -16.28 -2.29
CA ALA A 72 -11.55 -17.27 -1.60
C ALA A 72 -12.16 -16.75 -0.29
N HIS A 73 -11.64 -15.65 0.27
CA HIS A 73 -12.02 -15.16 1.60
C HIS A 73 -12.18 -13.65 1.65
N LYS A 74 -12.67 -13.02 0.57
CA LYS A 74 -12.73 -11.56 0.43
C LYS A 74 -13.36 -10.85 1.63
N GLU A 75 -14.55 -11.28 2.01
CA GLU A 75 -15.29 -10.60 3.08
C GLU A 75 -14.56 -10.69 4.41
N GLU A 76 -14.02 -11.86 4.71
CA GLU A 76 -13.26 -12.07 5.95
C GLU A 76 -12.00 -11.21 5.98
N VAL A 77 -11.24 -11.19 4.88
CA VAL A 77 -9.99 -10.41 4.79
C VAL A 77 -10.29 -8.93 4.95
N ILE A 78 -11.26 -8.42 4.21
CA ILE A 78 -11.62 -6.99 4.27
C ILE A 78 -12.09 -6.62 5.68
N HIS A 79 -12.91 -7.47 6.28
CA HIS A 79 -13.40 -7.24 7.64
C HIS A 79 -12.26 -7.15 8.67
N LYS A 80 -11.31 -8.06 8.58
CA LYS A 80 -10.15 -8.07 9.50
C LYS A 80 -9.26 -6.84 9.29
N ILE A 81 -9.04 -6.44 8.05
CA ILE A 81 -8.24 -5.24 7.75
C ILE A 81 -8.96 -4.00 8.27
N LYS A 82 -10.25 -3.91 8.03
CA LYS A 82 -11.07 -2.80 8.55
C LYS A 82 -10.96 -2.70 10.07
N ASN A 83 -11.09 -3.82 10.75
CA ASN A 83 -10.99 -3.84 12.23
C ASN A 83 -9.61 -3.40 12.70
N LEU A 84 -8.56 -3.81 12.00
CA LEU A 84 -7.20 -3.37 12.32
C LEU A 84 -7.05 -1.86 12.16
N ILE A 85 -7.61 -1.31 11.09
CA ILE A 85 -7.59 0.13 10.83
C ILE A 85 -8.29 0.87 11.97
N LEU A 86 -9.46 0.42 12.34
CA LEU A 86 -10.22 1.06 13.43
C LEU A 86 -9.50 0.97 14.77
N LYS A 87 -8.87 -0.16 15.04
CA LYS A 87 -8.13 -0.37 16.29
C LYS A 87 -6.86 0.49 16.35
N THR A 88 -6.11 0.58 15.25
CA THR A 88 -4.85 1.32 15.22
C THR A 88 -5.04 2.80 14.88
N LYS A 89 -6.23 3.18 14.43
CA LYS A 89 -6.53 4.53 13.92
C LYS A 89 -5.62 4.89 12.77
N ALA A 90 -5.31 3.92 11.90
CA ALA A 90 -4.47 4.16 10.74
C ALA A 90 -5.10 5.18 9.81
N GLU A 91 -4.30 6.12 9.35
CA GLU A 91 -4.73 7.20 8.47
C GLU A 91 -4.52 6.87 7.01
N VAL A 92 -3.54 6.00 6.74
CA VAL A 92 -3.11 5.64 5.39
C VAL A 92 -2.93 4.14 5.27
N LEU A 93 -3.38 3.60 4.14
CA LEU A 93 -3.08 2.22 3.74
C LEU A 93 -2.22 2.31 2.48
N PHE A 94 -0.98 1.84 2.56
CA PHE A 94 -0.01 1.89 1.47
C PHE A 94 0.09 0.50 0.84
N ALA A 95 -0.40 0.35 -0.39
CA ALA A 95 -0.39 -0.93 -1.10
C ALA A 95 0.50 -0.84 -2.34
N GLY A 96 1.70 -1.35 -2.22
CA GLY A 96 2.68 -1.36 -3.31
C GLY A 96 4.08 -1.63 -2.79
N PRO A 97 5.00 -1.97 -3.68
CA PRO A 97 4.90 -1.93 -5.14
C PRO A 97 4.16 -3.12 -5.74
N CYS A 98 3.13 -2.84 -6.52
CA CYS A 98 2.38 -3.88 -7.22
C CYS A 98 2.95 -4.06 -8.62
N PHE A 99 3.84 -5.02 -8.76
CA PHE A 99 4.36 -5.40 -10.06
C PHE A 99 3.30 -6.27 -10.78
N ASN A 100 3.55 -6.59 -12.03
CA ASN A 100 2.62 -7.43 -12.77
C ASN A 100 2.83 -8.92 -12.44
N TYR A 101 2.52 -9.28 -11.18
CA TYR A 101 2.58 -10.67 -10.72
C TYR A 101 1.17 -11.14 -10.37
N GLY A 102 0.60 -11.96 -11.21
CA GLY A 102 -0.70 -12.52 -10.90
C GLY A 102 -1.72 -11.42 -10.58
N THR A 103 -2.31 -11.49 -9.40
CA THR A 103 -3.46 -10.68 -9.03
C THR A 103 -3.23 -9.74 -7.83
N TYR A 104 -1.97 -9.43 -7.50
CA TYR A 104 -1.71 -8.54 -6.37
C TYR A 104 -2.34 -7.15 -6.56
N ALA A 105 -2.15 -6.54 -7.74
CA ALA A 105 -2.72 -5.22 -7.97
C ALA A 105 -4.26 -5.24 -7.85
N GLN A 106 -4.89 -6.31 -8.34
CA GLN A 106 -6.34 -6.45 -8.22
C GLN A 106 -6.77 -6.59 -6.76
N MET A 107 -6.09 -7.43 -5.99
CA MET A 107 -6.35 -7.57 -4.56
C MET A 107 -6.21 -6.23 -3.85
N ALA A 108 -5.12 -5.51 -4.11
CA ALA A 108 -4.86 -4.21 -3.50
C ALA A 108 -5.97 -3.21 -3.84
N ALA A 109 -6.41 -3.17 -5.09
CA ALA A 109 -7.46 -2.26 -5.53
C ALA A 109 -8.82 -2.60 -4.90
N GLU A 110 -9.17 -3.88 -4.82
CA GLU A 110 -10.42 -4.31 -4.19
C GLU A 110 -10.44 -3.97 -2.69
N ILE A 111 -9.34 -4.23 -2.01
CA ILE A 111 -9.21 -3.89 -0.58
C ILE A 111 -9.25 -2.37 -0.40
N ALA A 112 -8.51 -1.64 -1.22
CA ALA A 112 -8.47 -0.18 -1.15
C ALA A 112 -9.86 0.42 -1.30
N LEU A 113 -10.62 -0.03 -2.28
CA LEU A 113 -11.98 0.48 -2.48
C LEU A 113 -12.87 0.23 -1.26
N ALA A 114 -12.83 -0.99 -0.72
CA ALA A 114 -13.62 -1.32 0.46
C ALA A 114 -13.23 -0.48 1.68
N ILE A 115 -11.94 -0.30 1.91
CA ILE A 115 -11.45 0.50 3.03
C ILE A 115 -11.84 1.96 2.88
N GLN A 116 -11.71 2.51 1.67
CA GLN A 116 -12.08 3.88 1.38
C GLN A 116 -13.58 4.13 1.61
N GLU A 117 -14.41 3.16 1.26
CA GLU A 117 -15.86 3.28 1.43
C GLU A 117 -16.31 3.06 2.86
N GLN A 118 -15.60 2.27 3.64
CA GLN A 118 -16.03 1.84 4.96
C GLN A 118 -15.29 2.48 6.14
N THR A 119 -14.24 3.24 5.88
CA THR A 119 -13.43 3.88 6.92
C THR A 119 -12.98 5.26 6.47
N ASP A 120 -12.35 6.01 7.39
CA ASP A 120 -11.73 7.30 7.08
C ASP A 120 -10.27 7.15 6.63
N CYS A 121 -9.74 5.93 6.63
CA CYS A 121 -8.38 5.64 6.18
C CYS A 121 -8.30 5.86 4.67
N LYS A 122 -7.24 6.53 4.22
CA LYS A 122 -7.04 6.78 2.79
C LYS A 122 -6.08 5.78 2.19
N PRO A 123 -6.52 4.94 1.26
CA PRO A 123 -5.65 3.97 0.61
C PRO A 123 -4.98 4.55 -0.63
N TYR A 124 -3.76 4.07 -0.88
CA TYR A 124 -3.00 4.38 -2.10
C TYR A 124 -2.48 3.08 -2.68
N VAL A 125 -2.73 2.85 -3.95
CA VAL A 125 -2.23 1.67 -4.67
C VAL A 125 -1.12 2.14 -5.61
N ILE A 126 0.09 1.61 -5.44
CA ILE A 126 1.23 1.97 -6.28
C ILE A 126 1.52 0.76 -7.16
N CYS A 127 1.28 0.87 -8.46
CA CYS A 127 1.42 -0.26 -9.36
C CYS A 127 2.00 0.12 -10.71
N SER A 128 2.53 -0.88 -11.41
CA SER A 128 3.07 -0.67 -12.74
C SER A 128 1.94 -0.62 -13.76
N LYS A 129 2.14 0.15 -14.83
CA LYS A 129 1.11 0.31 -15.88
C LYS A 129 0.80 -0.98 -16.62
N GLU A 130 1.60 -2.02 -16.41
CA GLU A 130 1.34 -3.34 -16.99
C GLU A 130 0.06 -3.98 -16.43
N ASN A 131 -0.44 -3.49 -15.30
CA ASN A 131 -1.68 -3.97 -14.68
C ASN A 131 -2.89 -3.28 -15.34
N GLU A 132 -2.96 -3.33 -16.66
CA GLU A 132 -3.92 -2.58 -17.46
C GLU A 132 -5.38 -2.77 -17.06
N GLU A 133 -5.81 -4.02 -16.87
CA GLU A 133 -7.20 -4.31 -16.53
C GLU A 133 -7.59 -3.73 -15.17
N THR A 134 -6.73 -3.90 -14.19
CA THR A 134 -6.98 -3.38 -12.84
C THR A 134 -7.00 -1.86 -12.84
N ILE A 135 -6.05 -1.24 -13.55
CA ILE A 135 -5.99 0.22 -13.64
C ILE A 135 -7.26 0.76 -14.29
N ALA A 136 -7.68 0.16 -15.42
CA ALA A 136 -8.88 0.60 -16.11
C ALA A 136 -10.13 0.50 -15.22
N ALA A 137 -10.20 -0.55 -14.39
CA ALA A 137 -11.35 -0.78 -13.53
C ALA A 137 -11.39 0.14 -12.30
N TYR A 138 -10.24 0.55 -11.78
CA TYR A 138 -10.17 1.20 -10.46
C TYR A 138 -9.57 2.59 -10.41
N LYS A 139 -8.90 3.07 -11.47
CA LYS A 139 -8.20 4.37 -11.41
C LYS A 139 -9.09 5.56 -11.08
N ASP A 140 -10.39 5.47 -11.39
CA ASP A 140 -11.33 6.54 -11.09
C ASP A 140 -12.06 6.33 -9.76
N LYS A 141 -11.76 5.23 -9.06
CA LYS A 141 -12.40 4.88 -7.81
C LYS A 141 -11.49 5.01 -6.60
N VAL A 142 -10.20 4.68 -6.78
CA VAL A 142 -9.19 4.80 -5.73
C VAL A 142 -7.96 5.49 -6.29
N VAL A 143 -7.11 6.00 -5.42
CA VAL A 143 -5.87 6.64 -5.87
C VAL A 143 -4.89 5.55 -6.30
N MET A 144 -4.55 5.54 -7.57
CA MET A 144 -3.57 4.60 -8.14
C MET A 144 -2.41 5.40 -8.71
N LEU A 145 -1.21 5.14 -8.18
CA LEU A 145 0.00 5.86 -8.56
C LEU A 145 0.88 4.97 -9.41
N GLU A 146 1.46 5.55 -10.45
CA GLU A 146 2.27 4.82 -11.42
C GLU A 146 3.69 4.57 -10.91
N MET A 147 4.21 3.38 -11.18
CA MET A 147 5.61 3.03 -10.96
C MET A 147 6.12 2.21 -12.15
N PRO A 148 7.46 2.14 -12.36
CA PRO A 148 8.01 1.30 -13.42
C PRO A 148 7.78 -0.19 -13.14
N LYS A 149 7.89 -1.00 -14.18
CA LYS A 149 7.85 -2.46 -14.04
C LYS A 149 9.09 -2.94 -13.30
N LYS A 150 9.03 -4.18 -12.81
CA LYS A 150 10.16 -4.80 -12.14
C LYS A 150 11.39 -4.77 -13.07
N GLY A 151 12.52 -4.33 -12.54
CA GLY A 151 13.75 -4.18 -13.30
C GLY A 151 13.80 -2.92 -14.14
N GLY A 152 12.73 -2.12 -14.16
CA GLY A 152 12.73 -0.84 -14.85
C GLY A 152 13.47 0.22 -14.06
N VAL A 153 13.91 1.26 -14.77
CA VAL A 153 14.60 2.40 -14.17
C VAL A 153 13.59 3.31 -13.47
N GLY A 154 13.94 3.82 -12.29
CA GLY A 154 13.13 4.82 -11.61
C GLY A 154 12.17 4.27 -10.56
N LEU A 155 12.27 3.00 -10.19
CA LEU A 155 11.40 2.43 -9.16
C LEU A 155 11.56 3.16 -7.82
N ARG A 156 12.80 3.41 -7.40
CA ARG A 156 13.06 4.07 -6.12
C ARG A 156 12.45 5.46 -6.08
N GLU A 157 12.59 6.20 -7.17
CA GLU A 157 12.03 7.54 -7.31
C GLU A 157 10.50 7.53 -7.32
N ALA A 158 9.91 6.52 -7.95
CA ALA A 158 8.45 6.39 -7.98
C ALA A 158 7.89 6.11 -6.58
N LEU A 159 8.56 5.24 -5.81
CA LEU A 159 8.16 4.95 -4.44
C LEU A 159 8.32 6.17 -3.55
N GLY A 160 9.43 6.89 -3.68
CA GLY A 160 9.66 8.14 -2.97
C GLY A 160 8.64 9.21 -3.34
N GLY A 161 8.27 9.29 -4.62
CA GLY A 161 7.23 10.19 -5.10
C GLY A 161 5.87 9.88 -4.48
N ALA A 162 5.53 8.59 -4.38
CA ALA A 162 4.29 8.17 -3.75
C ALA A 162 4.25 8.60 -2.27
N VAL A 163 5.36 8.43 -1.56
CA VAL A 163 5.45 8.87 -0.16
C VAL A 163 5.29 10.38 -0.05
N ALA A 164 5.88 11.14 -0.98
CA ALA A 164 5.75 12.60 -1.01
C ALA A 164 4.29 13.02 -1.23
N ILE A 165 3.58 12.31 -2.10
CA ILE A 165 2.15 12.56 -2.34
C ILE A 165 1.35 12.30 -1.06
N ILE A 166 1.59 11.18 -0.42
CA ILE A 166 0.87 10.79 0.81
C ILE A 166 1.09 11.82 1.91
N SER A 167 2.31 12.34 2.04
CA SER A 167 2.63 13.35 3.06
C SER A 167 2.22 14.76 2.68
N GLY A 168 1.64 14.96 1.49
CA GLY A 168 1.17 16.27 1.05
C GLY A 168 2.24 17.17 0.44
N LYS A 169 3.44 16.66 0.19
CA LYS A 169 4.54 17.44 -0.38
C LYS A 169 4.53 17.47 -1.91
N LYS A 170 3.73 16.62 -2.52
CA LYS A 170 3.63 16.51 -3.97
C LYS A 170 2.17 16.29 -4.33
N ASP A 171 1.73 16.85 -5.45
CA ASP A 171 0.35 16.68 -5.93
C ASP A 171 0.20 15.30 -6.57
N GLU A 172 -0.86 14.58 -6.22
CA GLU A 172 -1.09 13.24 -6.76
C GLU A 172 -1.29 13.23 -8.27
N SER A 173 -1.73 14.34 -8.87
CA SER A 173 -1.88 14.45 -10.32
C SER A 173 -0.56 14.21 -11.08
N GLU A 174 0.57 14.42 -10.41
CA GLU A 174 1.89 14.23 -11.03
C GLU A 174 2.26 12.75 -11.22
N GLN A 175 1.56 11.84 -10.56
CA GLN A 175 1.91 10.41 -10.62
C GLN A 175 0.67 9.51 -10.76
N ARG A 176 -0.50 10.05 -10.62
CA ARG A 176 -1.75 9.29 -10.72
C ARG A 176 -2.01 8.88 -12.16
N PHE A 177 -2.50 7.65 -12.37
CA PHE A 177 -2.92 7.20 -13.69
C PHE A 177 -4.04 8.09 -14.23
N GLN A 178 -3.95 8.43 -15.53
CA GLN A 178 -4.91 9.29 -16.22
C GLN A 178 -6.06 8.46 -16.80
#